data_4554c050f0d03f813c3968623709202b
#
_entry.id   4554c050f0d03f813c3968623709202b
#
_cell.length_a   1.000
_cell.length_b   1.000
_cell.length_c   1.000
_cell.angle_alpha   90.00
_cell.angle_beta   90.00
_cell.angle_gamma   90.00
#
_symmetry.space_group_name_H-M   'P 1'
#
loop_
_entity.id
_entity.type
_entity.pdbx_description
1 polymer ?
#
loop_
_entity_poly.entity_id
_entity_poly.type
_entity_poly.pdbx_seq_one_letter_code
_entity_poly.pdbx_strand_id
1 'polypeptide(L)'
;HDALPILTTVKGVVALVESILFMTLLFEGIGAFLSFLVFSRDYPALDALGISVFHSVAAFNNSGFDILGGLTNLIPYQDNVLLNLTTCGLIIFGGLGFLVIREVWAKRSWKKLSLHSKVVILASAVLLAVGTILLKMTEEITWLGALFQSTSARTAGFSTYPIGNFSNAGLFVLTILMFLGASPGSTGGGDRKSVV
;
A
#
# COMPACT_ATOMS: atom_id res chain seq x y z
N HIS A 1 -14.47 22.48 -4.22
CA HIS A 1 -14.08 23.90 -4.27
C HIS A 1 -13.52 24.42 -2.93
N ASP A 2 -13.69 23.73 -1.81
CA ASP A 2 -13.32 24.22 -0.47
C ASP A 2 -11.87 23.90 -0.03
N ALA A 3 -11.12 23.14 -0.81
CA ALA A 3 -9.72 22.83 -0.50
C ALA A 3 -8.71 23.85 -1.03
N LEU A 4 -9.08 24.64 -2.02
CA LEU A 4 -8.21 25.63 -2.66
C LEU A 4 -7.78 26.81 -1.74
N PRO A 5 -8.63 27.36 -0.84
CA PRO A 5 -8.20 28.46 0.02
C PRO A 5 -7.19 28.05 1.09
N ILE A 6 -7.12 26.78 1.47
CA ILE A 6 -6.18 26.28 2.49
C ILE A 6 -4.75 26.25 1.93
N LEU A 7 -4.59 25.92 0.64
CA LEU A 7 -3.28 25.84 -0.01
C LEU A 7 -2.68 27.19 -0.40
N THR A 8 -3.45 28.26 -0.37
CA THR A 8 -2.99 29.62 -0.76
C THR A 8 -2.35 30.39 0.38
N THR A 9 -2.45 29.94 1.63
CA THR A 9 -1.82 30.57 2.79
C THR A 9 -0.69 29.71 3.34
N VAL A 10 0.44 30.34 3.72
CA VAL A 10 1.60 29.64 4.33
C VAL A 10 1.16 28.81 5.54
N LYS A 11 0.26 29.35 6.38
CA LYS A 11 -0.30 28.61 7.54
C LYS A 11 -1.07 27.36 7.12
N GLY A 12 -1.81 27.40 6.02
CA GLY A 12 -2.55 26.25 5.50
C GLY A 12 -1.63 25.16 4.97
N VAL A 13 -0.54 25.53 4.31
CA VAL A 13 0.49 24.58 3.84
C VAL A 13 1.19 23.90 5.03
N VAL A 14 1.58 24.66 6.05
CA VAL A 14 2.20 24.10 7.27
C VAL A 14 1.27 23.11 7.96
N ALA A 15 0.00 23.47 8.18
CA ALA A 15 -0.97 22.58 8.80
C ALA A 15 -1.23 21.30 7.96
N LEU A 16 -1.14 21.39 6.63
CA LEU A 16 -1.22 20.23 5.76
C LEU A 16 -0.02 19.31 5.95
N VAL A 17 1.20 19.87 5.95
CA VAL A 17 2.45 19.10 6.15
C VAL A 17 2.44 18.42 7.52
N GLU A 18 2.08 19.13 8.59
CA GLU A 18 1.96 18.56 9.95
C GLU A 18 0.97 17.39 9.97
N SER A 19 -0.20 17.55 9.32
CA SER A 19 -1.19 16.47 9.22
C SER A 19 -0.65 15.26 8.48
N ILE A 20 0.07 15.46 7.39
CA ILE A 20 0.70 14.39 6.59
C ILE A 20 1.72 13.67 7.44
N LEU A 21 2.63 14.38 8.08
CA LEU A 21 3.67 13.80 8.95
C LEU A 21 3.05 12.98 10.09
N PHE A 22 2.06 13.53 10.78
CA PHE A 22 1.39 12.80 11.86
C PHE A 22 0.72 11.51 11.37
N MET A 23 0.01 11.56 10.25
CA MET A 23 -0.65 10.38 9.68
C MET A 23 0.37 9.33 9.22
N THR A 24 1.46 9.76 8.56
CA THR A 24 2.54 8.86 8.15
C THR A 24 3.15 8.14 9.34
N LEU A 25 3.57 8.89 10.36
CA LEU A 25 4.16 8.31 11.58
C LEU A 25 3.19 7.37 12.31
N LEU A 26 1.89 7.69 12.31
CA LEU A 26 0.87 6.85 12.92
C LEU A 26 0.74 5.50 12.19
N PHE A 27 0.59 5.52 10.86
CA PHE A 27 0.46 4.29 10.07
C PHE A 27 1.74 3.47 10.08
N GLU A 28 2.89 4.12 9.91
CA GLU A 28 4.19 3.45 9.96
C GLU A 28 4.49 2.89 11.36
N GLY A 29 4.13 3.59 12.42
CA GLY A 29 4.28 3.11 13.80
C GLY A 29 3.43 1.87 14.08
N ILE A 30 2.15 1.88 13.67
CA ILE A 30 1.26 0.71 13.79
C ILE A 30 1.80 -0.46 12.96
N GLY A 31 2.20 -0.20 11.73
CA GLY A 31 2.77 -1.21 10.85
C GLY A 31 4.06 -1.81 11.38
N ALA A 32 4.96 -0.99 11.93
CA ALA A 32 6.20 -1.45 12.56
C ALA A 32 5.90 -2.32 13.78
N PHE A 33 4.96 -1.92 14.63
CA PHE A 33 4.55 -2.72 15.78
C PHE A 33 3.99 -4.09 15.39
N LEU A 34 3.07 -4.13 14.42
CA LEU A 34 2.47 -5.39 13.97
C LEU A 34 3.50 -6.29 13.27
N SER A 35 4.40 -5.72 12.47
CA SER A 35 5.49 -6.45 11.83
C SER A 35 6.49 -6.98 12.85
N PHE A 36 6.77 -6.22 13.93
CA PHE A 36 7.64 -6.65 15.02
C PHE A 36 7.12 -7.91 15.71
N LEU A 37 5.81 -8.07 15.90
CA LEU A 37 5.22 -9.28 16.48
C LEU A 37 5.52 -10.54 15.65
N VAL A 38 5.78 -10.37 14.35
CA VAL A 38 6.15 -11.47 13.46
C VAL A 38 7.65 -11.67 13.46
N PHE A 39 8.42 -10.63 13.12
CA PHE A 39 9.88 -10.75 12.97
C PHE A 39 10.63 -11.05 14.27
N SER A 40 10.08 -10.68 15.43
CA SER A 40 10.67 -11.02 16.74
C SER A 40 10.69 -12.52 17.07
N ARG A 41 10.00 -13.34 16.26
CA ARG A 41 10.04 -14.80 16.41
C ARG A 41 11.26 -15.43 15.72
N ASP A 42 11.77 -14.77 14.67
CA ASP A 42 12.82 -15.30 13.81
C ASP A 42 14.15 -14.57 13.99
N TYR A 43 14.13 -13.34 14.50
CA TYR A 43 15.30 -12.48 14.65
C TYR A 43 15.48 -11.99 16.10
N PRO A 44 16.72 -11.67 16.53
CA PRO A 44 16.97 -10.99 17.80
C PRO A 44 16.19 -9.68 17.90
N ALA A 45 15.78 -9.28 19.10
CA ALA A 45 14.87 -8.15 19.31
C ALA A 45 15.28 -6.84 18.64
N LEU A 46 16.58 -6.50 18.65
CA LEU A 46 17.09 -5.28 18.01
C LEU A 46 17.03 -5.37 16.48
N ASP A 47 17.41 -6.50 15.91
CA ASP A 47 17.34 -6.74 14.47
C ASP A 47 15.88 -6.76 14.00
N ALA A 48 15.01 -7.47 14.74
CA ALA A 48 13.58 -7.51 14.47
C ALA A 48 12.94 -6.12 14.49
N LEU A 49 13.35 -5.25 15.42
CA LEU A 49 12.88 -3.86 15.48
C LEU A 49 13.33 -3.08 14.23
N GLY A 50 14.61 -3.18 13.87
CA GLY A 50 15.15 -2.54 12.67
C GLY A 50 14.44 -2.98 11.40
N ILE A 51 14.27 -4.30 11.22
CA ILE A 51 13.56 -4.90 10.08
C ILE A 51 12.11 -4.41 10.05
N SER A 52 11.42 -4.39 11.19
CA SER A 52 10.00 -4.00 11.26
C SER A 52 9.78 -2.54 10.93
N VAL A 53 10.62 -1.64 11.42
CA VAL A 53 10.57 -0.21 11.09
C VAL A 53 10.85 0.00 9.61
N PHE A 54 11.92 -0.60 9.10
CA PHE A 54 12.26 -0.50 7.67
C PHE A 54 11.12 -1.03 6.79
N HIS A 55 10.59 -2.23 7.11
CA HIS A 55 9.51 -2.85 6.36
C HIS A 55 8.25 -1.98 6.35
N SER A 56 7.87 -1.42 7.51
CA SER A 56 6.70 -0.55 7.62
C SER A 56 6.84 0.72 6.78
N VAL A 57 7.99 1.39 6.87
CA VAL A 57 8.31 2.57 6.06
C VAL A 57 8.32 2.22 4.57
N ALA A 58 8.97 1.13 4.19
CA ALA A 58 9.04 0.67 2.80
C ALA A 58 7.65 0.32 2.24
N ALA A 59 6.80 -0.34 3.03
CA ALA A 59 5.45 -0.72 2.62
C ALA A 59 4.53 0.50 2.48
N PHE A 60 4.54 1.43 3.44
CA PHE A 60 3.72 2.63 3.38
C PHE A 60 4.11 3.55 2.22
N ASN A 61 5.42 3.65 1.94
CA ASN A 61 5.94 4.43 0.82
C ASN A 61 5.91 3.68 -0.52
N ASN A 62 5.34 2.49 -0.57
CA ASN A 62 5.21 1.66 -1.79
C ASN A 62 6.56 1.47 -2.51
N SER A 63 7.64 1.23 -1.78
CA SER A 63 9.00 1.12 -2.36
C SER A 63 9.42 -0.30 -2.71
N GLY A 64 8.82 -1.32 -2.08
CA GLY A 64 9.07 -2.73 -2.37
C GLY A 64 10.41 -3.28 -1.90
N PHE A 65 11.22 -2.47 -1.23
CA PHE A 65 12.51 -2.91 -0.71
C PHE A 65 12.36 -3.72 0.57
N ASP A 66 13.17 -4.76 0.70
CA ASP A 66 13.34 -5.54 1.92
C ASP A 66 14.80 -5.59 2.34
N ILE A 67 15.04 -5.89 3.61
CA ILE A 67 16.37 -6.10 4.21
C ILE A 67 16.52 -7.50 4.80
N LEU A 68 15.64 -8.42 4.42
CA LEU A 68 15.68 -9.81 4.90
C LEU A 68 16.85 -10.60 4.32
N GLY A 69 17.41 -10.13 3.22
CA GLY A 69 18.52 -10.79 2.53
C GLY A 69 18.07 -11.88 1.55
N GLY A 70 19.05 -12.46 0.83
CA GLY A 70 18.79 -13.59 -0.07
C GLY A 70 17.97 -13.31 -1.33
N LEU A 71 17.58 -12.06 -1.59
CA LEU A 71 16.72 -11.66 -2.71
C LEU A 71 15.37 -12.40 -2.74
N THR A 72 14.89 -12.86 -1.58
CA THR A 72 13.67 -13.66 -1.46
C THR A 72 12.44 -12.83 -1.14
N ASN A 73 12.61 -11.54 -0.81
CA ASN A 73 11.55 -10.63 -0.39
C ASN A 73 10.71 -11.25 0.76
N LEU A 74 9.38 -11.24 0.69
CA LEU A 74 8.49 -11.79 1.71
C LEU A 74 8.07 -13.25 1.44
N ILE A 75 8.72 -13.96 0.51
CA ILE A 75 8.41 -15.36 0.20
C ILE A 75 8.45 -16.27 1.45
N PRO A 76 9.43 -16.13 2.38
CA PRO A 76 9.42 -16.93 3.61
C PRO A 76 8.19 -16.73 4.50
N TYR A 77 7.48 -15.61 4.33
CA TYR A 77 6.31 -15.23 5.10
C TYR A 77 4.99 -15.31 4.32
N GLN A 78 4.96 -16.08 3.22
CA GLN A 78 3.78 -16.19 2.34
C GLN A 78 2.50 -16.61 3.08
N ASP A 79 2.61 -17.44 4.10
CA ASP A 79 1.48 -17.96 4.88
C ASP A 79 1.19 -17.18 6.16
N ASN A 80 2.00 -16.17 6.47
CA ASN A 80 1.80 -15.34 7.66
C ASN A 80 0.71 -14.29 7.42
N VAL A 81 -0.51 -14.60 7.89
CA VAL A 81 -1.69 -13.75 7.69
C VAL A 81 -1.49 -12.34 8.26
N LEU A 82 -0.90 -12.23 9.48
CA LEU A 82 -0.73 -10.93 10.13
C LEU A 82 0.20 -10.02 9.33
N LEU A 83 1.37 -10.52 8.92
CA LEU A 83 2.34 -9.73 8.15
C LEU A 83 1.77 -9.35 6.79
N ASN A 84 1.13 -10.30 6.09
CA ASN A 84 0.55 -10.05 4.77
C ASN A 84 -0.56 -9.00 4.82
N LEU A 85 -1.49 -9.08 5.77
CA LEU A 85 -2.55 -8.09 5.91
C LEU A 85 -2.02 -6.72 6.36
N THR A 86 -1.03 -6.68 7.26
CA THR A 86 -0.38 -5.44 7.67
C THR A 86 0.29 -4.76 6.48
N THR A 87 1.06 -5.50 5.70
CA THR A 87 1.73 -4.98 4.50
C THR A 87 0.73 -4.49 3.46
N CYS A 88 -0.33 -5.28 3.16
CA CYS A 88 -1.41 -4.85 2.27
C CYS A 88 -2.08 -3.56 2.76
N GLY A 89 -2.37 -3.47 4.07
CA GLY A 89 -2.95 -2.27 4.66
C GLY A 89 -2.06 -1.05 4.46
N LEU A 90 -0.77 -1.15 4.78
CA LEU A 90 0.19 -0.06 4.59
C LEU A 90 0.26 0.40 3.13
N ILE A 91 0.37 -0.55 2.18
CA ILE A 91 0.41 -0.27 0.74
C ILE A 91 -0.88 0.42 0.29
N ILE A 92 -2.05 -0.06 0.73
CA ILE A 92 -3.34 0.52 0.34
C ILE A 92 -3.46 1.94 0.88
N PHE A 93 -3.17 2.17 2.17
CA PHE A 93 -3.25 3.51 2.76
C PHE A 93 -2.23 4.46 2.12
N GLY A 94 -0.99 4.05 1.90
CA GLY A 94 0.00 4.82 1.16
C GLY A 94 -0.46 5.15 -0.27
N GLY A 95 -1.06 4.17 -0.96
CA GLY A 95 -1.53 4.29 -2.35
C GLY A 95 -2.83 5.07 -2.56
N LEU A 96 -3.67 5.26 -1.52
CA LEU A 96 -4.90 6.05 -1.61
C LEU A 96 -4.65 7.57 -1.68
N GLY A 97 -3.54 8.02 -1.10
CA GLY A 97 -3.18 9.43 -1.03
C GLY A 97 -3.70 10.15 0.22
N PHE A 98 -2.87 11.06 0.72
CA PHE A 98 -3.11 11.75 1.99
C PHE A 98 -4.39 12.59 2.01
N LEU A 99 -4.75 13.21 0.89
CA LEU A 99 -5.96 14.03 0.80
C LEU A 99 -7.22 13.19 1.00
N VAL A 100 -7.26 11.99 0.41
CA VAL A 100 -8.38 11.05 0.55
C VAL A 100 -8.48 10.55 1.98
N ILE A 101 -7.37 10.13 2.58
CA ILE A 101 -7.33 9.63 3.96
C ILE A 101 -7.80 10.72 4.94
N ARG A 102 -7.27 11.95 4.78
CA ARG A 102 -7.66 13.11 5.60
C ARG A 102 -9.15 13.42 5.48
N GLU A 103 -9.69 13.37 4.27
CA GLU A 103 -11.12 13.63 4.04
C GLU A 103 -12.00 12.55 4.69
N VAL A 104 -11.63 11.28 4.55
CA VAL A 104 -12.33 10.15 5.19
C VAL A 104 -12.32 10.30 6.70
N TRP A 105 -11.16 10.64 7.28
CA TRP A 105 -11.01 10.84 8.73
C TRP A 105 -11.85 12.00 9.25
N ALA A 106 -11.86 13.13 8.54
CA ALA A 106 -12.59 14.34 8.94
C ALA A 106 -14.11 14.19 8.81
N LYS A 107 -14.57 13.63 7.69
CA LYS A 107 -16.01 13.58 7.37
C LYS A 107 -16.73 12.34 7.91
N ARG A 108 -16.02 11.24 8.14
CA ARG A 108 -16.52 9.95 8.68
C ARG A 108 -17.84 9.46 8.08
N SER A 109 -18.24 9.96 6.90
CA SER A 109 -19.48 9.62 6.24
C SER A 109 -19.30 9.57 4.74
N TRP A 110 -19.63 8.44 4.12
CA TRP A 110 -19.54 8.24 2.67
C TRP A 110 -20.28 9.30 1.87
N LYS A 111 -21.47 9.71 2.34
CA LYS A 111 -22.30 10.71 1.64
C LYS A 111 -21.63 12.09 1.55
N LYS A 112 -20.81 12.45 2.54
CA LYS A 112 -20.12 13.75 2.64
C LYS A 112 -18.79 13.80 1.92
N LEU A 113 -18.27 12.66 1.44
CA LEU A 113 -16.99 12.62 0.70
C LEU A 113 -17.12 13.32 -0.64
N SER A 114 -16.02 13.93 -1.08
CA SER A 114 -15.89 14.52 -2.42
C SER A 114 -16.02 13.44 -3.50
N LEU A 115 -16.38 13.83 -4.70
CA LEU A 115 -16.43 12.92 -5.85
C LEU A 115 -15.07 12.27 -6.09
N HIS A 116 -13.98 13.05 -5.97
CA HIS A 116 -12.61 12.56 -6.10
C HIS A 116 -12.33 11.39 -5.13
N SER A 117 -12.58 11.59 -3.83
CA SER A 117 -12.33 10.54 -2.82
C SER A 117 -13.19 9.30 -3.04
N LYS A 118 -14.45 9.46 -3.45
CA LYS A 118 -15.32 8.32 -3.79
C LYS A 118 -14.80 7.53 -4.96
N VAL A 119 -14.39 8.21 -6.04
CA VAL A 119 -13.85 7.56 -7.24
C VAL A 119 -12.56 6.82 -6.91
N VAL A 120 -11.64 7.45 -6.18
CA VAL A 120 -10.37 6.84 -5.77
C VAL A 120 -10.58 5.58 -4.92
N ILE A 121 -11.44 5.64 -3.91
CA ILE A 121 -11.71 4.49 -3.03
C ILE A 121 -12.40 3.37 -3.82
N LEU A 122 -13.42 3.70 -4.61
CA LEU A 122 -14.17 2.71 -5.40
C LEU A 122 -13.26 2.05 -6.45
N ALA A 123 -12.52 2.84 -7.22
CA ALA A 123 -11.59 2.32 -8.21
C ALA A 123 -10.52 1.42 -7.58
N SER A 124 -9.95 1.83 -6.44
CA SER A 124 -8.98 1.01 -5.71
C SER A 124 -9.58 -0.31 -5.23
N ALA A 125 -10.80 -0.29 -4.68
CA ALA A 125 -11.49 -1.49 -4.22
C ALA A 125 -11.82 -2.44 -5.38
N VAL A 126 -12.32 -1.91 -6.50
CA VAL A 126 -12.63 -2.71 -7.70
C VAL A 126 -11.36 -3.34 -8.27
N LEU A 127 -10.29 -2.57 -8.43
CA LEU A 127 -9.02 -3.08 -8.95
C LEU A 127 -8.41 -4.16 -8.05
N LEU A 128 -8.50 -3.99 -6.72
CA LEU A 128 -8.07 -5.01 -5.77
C LEU A 128 -8.88 -6.30 -5.92
N ALA A 129 -10.22 -6.19 -5.95
CA ALA A 129 -11.09 -7.34 -6.06
C ALA A 129 -10.90 -8.08 -7.40
N VAL A 130 -10.92 -7.34 -8.50
CA VAL A 130 -10.74 -7.92 -9.85
C VAL A 130 -9.35 -8.53 -9.99
N GLY A 131 -8.30 -7.82 -9.58
CA GLY A 131 -6.92 -8.33 -9.64
C GLY A 131 -6.73 -9.59 -8.79
N THR A 132 -7.31 -9.64 -7.58
CA THR A 132 -7.27 -10.81 -6.70
C THR A 132 -7.97 -12.02 -7.35
N ILE A 133 -9.16 -11.81 -7.91
CA ILE A 133 -9.93 -12.88 -8.57
C ILE A 133 -9.16 -13.40 -9.79
N LEU A 134 -8.68 -12.50 -10.65
CA LEU A 134 -7.94 -12.89 -11.85
C LEU A 134 -6.65 -13.65 -11.52
N LEU A 135 -5.87 -13.18 -10.55
CA LEU A 135 -4.66 -13.89 -10.11
C LEU A 135 -4.98 -15.24 -9.49
N LYS A 136 -6.08 -15.35 -8.73
CA LYS A 136 -6.52 -16.64 -8.19
C LYS A 136 -6.98 -17.62 -9.26
N MET A 137 -7.54 -17.13 -10.38
CA MET A 137 -7.96 -17.97 -11.50
C MET A 137 -6.82 -18.40 -12.41
N THR A 138 -5.76 -17.59 -12.50
CA THR A 138 -4.62 -17.87 -13.39
C THR A 138 -3.49 -18.60 -12.70
N GLU A 139 -3.39 -18.52 -11.38
CA GLU A 139 -2.28 -19.06 -10.59
C GLU A 139 -2.77 -19.94 -9.44
N GLU A 140 -2.02 -21.00 -9.15
CA GLU A 140 -2.27 -21.90 -8.02
C GLU A 140 -1.72 -21.33 -6.70
N ILE A 141 -2.17 -20.13 -6.33
CA ILE A 141 -1.78 -19.42 -5.10
C ILE A 141 -2.95 -19.35 -4.11
N THR A 142 -2.66 -19.08 -2.83
CA THR A 142 -3.70 -18.90 -1.83
C THR A 142 -4.49 -17.61 -2.09
N TRP A 143 -5.72 -17.48 -1.56
CA TRP A 143 -6.48 -16.23 -1.61
C TRP A 143 -5.73 -15.06 -0.98
N LEU A 144 -5.01 -15.32 0.11
CA LEU A 144 -4.14 -14.34 0.76
C LEU A 144 -3.03 -13.88 -0.17
N GLY A 145 -2.36 -14.84 -0.84
CA GLY A 145 -1.31 -14.55 -1.82
C GLY A 145 -1.83 -13.78 -3.02
N ALA A 146 -3.01 -14.14 -3.54
CA ALA A 146 -3.65 -13.42 -4.64
C ALA A 146 -3.99 -11.96 -4.26
N LEU A 147 -4.54 -11.76 -3.06
CA LEU A 147 -4.80 -10.41 -2.52
C LEU A 147 -3.50 -9.61 -2.36
N PHE A 148 -2.46 -10.25 -1.80
CA PHE A 148 -1.16 -9.62 -1.60
C PHE A 148 -0.54 -9.19 -2.94
N GLN A 149 -0.48 -10.10 -3.91
CA GLN A 149 0.10 -9.81 -5.23
C GLN A 149 -0.71 -8.74 -5.98
N SER A 150 -2.06 -8.79 -5.92
CA SER A 150 -2.90 -7.75 -6.51
C SER A 150 -2.67 -6.37 -5.89
N THR A 151 -2.48 -6.32 -4.57
CA THR A 151 -2.19 -5.07 -3.85
C THR A 151 -0.81 -4.53 -4.22
N SER A 152 0.18 -5.40 -4.18
CA SER A 152 1.59 -5.04 -4.36
C SER A 152 1.94 -4.69 -5.80
N ALA A 153 1.37 -5.41 -6.78
CA ALA A 153 1.65 -5.22 -8.20
C ALA A 153 1.33 -3.80 -8.69
N ARG A 154 0.37 -3.12 -8.09
CA ARG A 154 -0.02 -1.76 -8.52
C ARG A 154 1.10 -0.74 -8.32
N THR A 155 1.84 -0.79 -7.22
CA THR A 155 2.82 0.26 -6.91
C THR A 155 3.95 -0.14 -5.99
N ALA A 156 3.80 -1.18 -5.17
CA ALA A 156 4.73 -1.45 -4.09
C ALA A 156 5.91 -2.35 -4.49
N GLY A 157 5.65 -3.44 -5.21
CA GLY A 157 6.71 -4.33 -5.68
C GLY A 157 7.15 -5.40 -4.68
N PHE A 158 6.51 -5.54 -3.52
CA PHE A 158 6.72 -6.69 -2.63
C PHE A 158 6.17 -7.98 -3.25
N SER A 159 6.79 -9.10 -2.95
CA SER A 159 6.35 -10.40 -3.43
C SER A 159 6.39 -11.47 -2.33
N THR A 160 5.32 -12.24 -2.24
CA THR A 160 5.21 -13.42 -1.36
C THR A 160 5.31 -14.73 -2.15
N TYR A 161 5.37 -14.66 -3.49
CA TYR A 161 5.55 -15.79 -4.38
C TYR A 161 6.62 -15.48 -5.42
N PRO A 162 7.37 -16.47 -5.90
CA PRO A 162 8.35 -16.27 -6.96
C PRO A 162 7.63 -15.95 -8.28
N ILE A 163 7.60 -14.67 -8.67
CA ILE A 163 6.89 -14.19 -9.87
C ILE A 163 7.41 -14.87 -11.15
N GLY A 164 8.69 -15.27 -11.18
CA GLY A 164 9.26 -15.99 -12.31
C GLY A 164 8.60 -17.35 -12.62
N ASN A 165 7.85 -17.91 -11.68
CA ASN A 165 7.13 -19.18 -11.84
C ASN A 165 5.66 -18.97 -12.30
N PHE A 166 5.22 -17.73 -12.43
CA PHE A 166 3.84 -17.43 -12.84
C PHE A 166 3.64 -17.76 -14.33
N SER A 167 2.42 -18.16 -14.63
CA SER A 167 1.99 -18.38 -16.02
C SER A 167 2.01 -17.09 -16.84
N ASN A 168 2.03 -17.20 -18.18
CA ASN A 168 1.93 -16.03 -19.03
C ASN A 168 0.64 -15.23 -18.79
N ALA A 169 -0.45 -15.90 -18.41
CA ALA A 169 -1.71 -15.25 -18.07
C ALA A 169 -1.59 -14.44 -16.77
N GLY A 170 -0.99 -14.98 -15.71
CA GLY A 170 -0.74 -14.29 -14.46
C GLY A 170 0.21 -13.10 -14.64
N LEU A 171 1.28 -13.26 -15.41
CA LEU A 171 2.20 -12.17 -15.74
C LEU A 171 1.50 -11.04 -16.53
N PHE A 172 0.57 -11.39 -17.44
CA PHE A 172 -0.23 -10.40 -18.15
C PHE A 172 -1.15 -9.62 -17.22
N VAL A 173 -1.82 -10.31 -16.28
CA VAL A 173 -2.65 -9.65 -15.26
C VAL A 173 -1.81 -8.70 -14.40
N LEU A 174 -0.64 -9.15 -13.92
CA LEU A 174 0.28 -8.31 -13.16
C LEU A 174 0.70 -7.06 -13.94
N THR A 175 1.02 -7.22 -15.23
CA THR A 175 1.42 -6.10 -16.11
C THR A 175 0.30 -5.05 -16.22
N ILE A 176 -0.94 -5.48 -16.38
CA ILE A 176 -2.10 -4.56 -16.40
C ILE A 176 -2.24 -3.81 -15.07
N LEU A 177 -2.12 -4.52 -13.93
CA LEU A 177 -2.21 -3.91 -12.61
C LEU A 177 -1.08 -2.90 -12.37
N MET A 178 0.14 -3.20 -12.80
CA MET A 178 1.29 -2.29 -12.72
C MET A 178 1.08 -1.02 -13.55
N PHE A 179 0.47 -1.15 -14.75
CA PHE A 179 0.18 -0.01 -15.61
C PHE A 179 -0.84 0.96 -14.98
N LEU A 180 -1.84 0.44 -14.26
CA LEU A 180 -2.89 1.25 -13.63
C LEU A 180 -2.38 2.08 -12.44
N GLY A 181 -1.32 1.64 -11.76
CA GLY A 181 -0.62 2.39 -10.73
C GLY A 181 -1.46 2.79 -9.49
N ALA A 182 -0.99 3.80 -8.77
CA ALA A 182 -1.63 4.37 -7.58
C ALA A 182 -2.39 5.68 -7.88
N SER A 183 -3.13 6.14 -6.86
CA SER A 183 -3.94 7.37 -6.96
C SER A 183 -3.09 8.64 -6.96
N PRO A 184 -3.56 9.73 -7.57
CA PRO A 184 -2.92 11.04 -7.48
C PRO A 184 -2.77 11.52 -6.03
N GLY A 185 -1.61 12.09 -5.71
CA GLY A 185 -1.32 12.59 -4.35
C GLY A 185 -1.01 11.50 -3.32
N SER A 186 -0.69 10.27 -3.78
CA SER A 186 -0.23 9.16 -2.96
C SER A 186 1.30 9.08 -2.92
N THR A 187 1.81 8.16 -2.07
CA THR A 187 3.24 7.79 -2.06
C THR A 187 3.63 6.87 -3.22
N GLY A 188 2.65 6.23 -3.85
CA GLY A 188 2.87 5.32 -4.97
C GLY A 188 3.33 6.01 -6.25
N GLY A 189 4.00 5.26 -7.13
CA GLY A 189 4.40 5.69 -8.46
C GLY A 189 3.22 5.82 -9.44
N GLY A 190 3.49 6.37 -10.62
CA GLY A 190 2.53 6.51 -11.70
C GLY A 190 2.62 7.86 -12.40
N ASP A 191 1.99 8.00 -13.58
CA ASP A 191 1.95 9.27 -14.30
C ASP A 191 1.07 10.28 -13.57
N ARG A 192 1.72 11.25 -12.91
CA ARG A 192 1.06 12.34 -12.19
C ARG A 192 0.73 13.54 -13.09
N LYS A 193 1.20 13.54 -14.32
CA LYS A 193 1.10 14.68 -15.24
C LYS A 193 -0.21 14.65 -16.05
N SER A 194 -0.73 13.47 -16.33
CA SER A 194 -1.98 13.31 -17.10
C SER A 194 -3.25 13.64 -16.29
N VAL A 195 -3.14 13.84 -14.98
CA VAL A 195 -4.27 14.09 -14.07
C VAL A 195 -4.52 15.58 -13.85
N VAL A 196 -3.65 16.45 -14.33
CA VAL A 196 -3.80 17.91 -14.27
C VAL A 196 -4.41 18.47 -15.54
#